data_992c028fd5637188858c13f4214943a6
#
_entry.id   992c028fd5637188858c13f4214943a6
#
_cell.length_a   1.000
_cell.length_b   1.000
_cell.length_c   1.000
_cell.angle_alpha   90.00
_cell.angle_beta   90.00
_cell.angle_gamma   90.00
#
_symmetry.space_group_name_H-M   'P 1'
#
loop_
_entity.id
_entity.type
_entity.pdbx_description
1 polymer ?
#
loop_
_entity_poly.entity_id
_entity_poly.type
_entity_poly.pdbx_seq_one_letter_code
_entity_poly.pdbx_strand_id
1 'polypeptide(L)'
;MRRCFCSPHKDIIEDLVGTLRKIAGLMGIALTDDLLDTVVRQSSRDYMLAHASHFDERGVRRLAEKDIGLPFSSDAMKVTQGADKDRYRPSPEVIAAFDAVWRSQVELRTGLSDYDALRQAVRLQDSALA
;
A
#
# COMPACT_ATOMS: atom_id res chain seq x y z
N MET A 1 -20.31 1.72 16.21
CA MET A 1 -19.88 0.95 15.02
C MET A 1 -18.46 1.38 14.69
N ARG A 2 -17.46 0.48 14.64
CA ARG A 2 -16.08 0.85 14.28
C ARG A 2 -16.03 1.04 12.76
N ARG A 3 -15.68 2.24 12.30
CA ARG A 3 -15.47 2.49 10.86
C ARG A 3 -14.16 1.82 10.48
N CYS A 4 -14.20 0.90 9.52
CA CYS A 4 -13.01 0.28 8.96
C CYS A 4 -12.70 1.00 7.64
N PHE A 5 -11.49 1.55 7.52
CA PHE A 5 -11.00 2.12 6.28
C PHE A 5 -10.31 1.01 5.47
N CYS A 6 -10.76 0.81 4.25
CA CYS A 6 -10.13 -0.09 3.30
C CYS A 6 -9.86 0.69 2.01
N SER A 7 -8.61 0.77 1.58
CA SER A 7 -8.25 1.39 0.31
C SER A 7 -7.36 0.44 -0.48
N PRO A 8 -7.80 -0.01 -1.66
CA PRO A 8 -6.97 -0.80 -2.56
C PRO A 8 -5.70 -0.03 -2.94
N HIS A 9 -4.56 -0.72 -3.01
CA HIS A 9 -3.26 -0.10 -3.28
C HIS A 9 -3.24 0.72 -4.58
N LYS A 10 -3.87 0.23 -5.64
CA LYS A 10 -3.97 0.98 -6.91
C LYS A 10 -4.72 2.29 -6.74
N ASP A 11 -5.75 2.33 -5.89
CA ASP A 11 -6.55 3.54 -5.66
C ASP A 11 -5.75 4.61 -4.91
N ILE A 12 -4.88 4.19 -3.99
CA ILE A 12 -3.94 5.10 -3.30
C ILE A 12 -2.99 5.77 -4.29
N ILE A 13 -2.49 5.00 -5.28
CA ILE A 13 -1.58 5.54 -6.30
C ILE A 13 -2.31 6.45 -7.28
N GLU A 14 -3.53 6.10 -7.68
CA GLU A 14 -4.34 6.85 -8.65
C GLU A 14 -4.87 8.16 -8.06
N ASP A 15 -5.25 8.16 -6.76
CA ASP A 15 -5.79 9.33 -6.06
C ASP A 15 -5.25 9.43 -4.63
N LEU A 16 -3.99 9.84 -4.53
CA LEU A 16 -3.33 10.04 -3.23
C LEU A 16 -4.03 11.14 -2.40
N VAL A 17 -4.42 12.23 -3.04
CA VAL A 17 -5.06 13.38 -2.37
C VAL A 17 -6.40 12.99 -1.76
N GLY A 18 -7.26 12.32 -2.54
CA GLY A 18 -8.54 11.81 -2.03
C GLY A 18 -8.36 10.79 -0.91
N THR A 19 -7.36 9.91 -1.02
CA THR A 19 -7.02 8.95 0.03
C THR A 19 -6.59 9.66 1.32
N LEU A 20 -5.74 10.67 1.23
CA LEU A 20 -5.29 11.44 2.40
C LEU A 20 -6.44 12.18 3.08
N ARG A 21 -7.35 12.75 2.31
CA ARG A 21 -8.57 13.40 2.86
C ARG A 21 -9.45 12.41 3.62
N LYS A 22 -9.64 11.20 3.09
CA LYS A 22 -10.38 10.13 3.77
C LYS A 22 -9.72 9.72 5.07
N ILE A 23 -8.39 9.54 5.06
CA ILE A 23 -7.62 9.18 6.27
C ILE A 23 -7.74 10.28 7.32
N ALA A 24 -7.55 11.55 6.94
CA ALA A 24 -7.67 12.69 7.84
C ALA A 24 -9.08 12.77 8.47
N GLY A 25 -10.12 12.59 7.66
CA GLY A 25 -11.50 12.53 8.14
C GLY A 25 -11.75 11.39 9.14
N LEU A 26 -11.18 10.20 8.88
CA LEU A 26 -11.27 9.06 9.79
C LEU A 26 -10.56 9.34 11.13
N MET A 27 -9.40 10.00 11.08
CA MET A 27 -8.59 10.35 12.25
C MET A 27 -9.10 11.60 12.98
N GLY A 28 -10.06 12.31 12.42
CA GLY A 28 -10.56 13.58 12.97
C GLY A 28 -9.54 14.72 12.86
N ILE A 29 -8.63 14.67 11.86
CA ILE A 29 -7.60 15.68 11.63
C ILE A 29 -8.17 16.75 10.70
N ALA A 30 -8.07 18.04 11.13
CA ALA A 30 -8.34 19.17 10.27
C ALA A 30 -7.21 19.31 9.23
N LEU A 31 -7.49 18.88 8.01
CA LEU A 31 -6.51 18.89 6.92
C LEU A 31 -6.53 20.26 6.24
N THR A 32 -5.59 21.14 6.63
CA THR A 32 -5.36 22.41 5.93
C THR A 32 -4.64 22.19 4.60
N ASP A 33 -4.71 23.14 3.68
CA ASP A 33 -4.02 23.03 2.37
C ASP A 33 -2.51 22.89 2.56
N ASP A 34 -1.89 23.65 3.47
CA ASP A 34 -0.45 23.55 3.77
C ASP A 34 -0.05 22.17 4.31
N LEU A 35 -0.89 21.58 5.16
CA LEU A 35 -0.66 20.23 5.69
C LEU A 35 -0.82 19.19 4.59
N LEU A 36 -1.85 19.32 3.75
CA LEU A 36 -2.08 18.43 2.62
C LEU A 36 -0.88 18.45 1.67
N ASP A 37 -0.42 19.62 1.26
CA ASP A 37 0.74 19.80 0.37
C ASP A 37 2.00 19.17 0.98
N THR A 38 2.22 19.36 2.27
CA THR A 38 3.34 18.76 2.99
C THR A 38 3.27 17.23 2.96
N VAL A 39 2.11 16.65 3.26
CA VAL A 39 1.93 15.19 3.29
C VAL A 39 2.04 14.61 1.89
N VAL A 40 1.43 15.22 0.88
CA VAL A 40 1.54 14.78 -0.53
C VAL A 40 3.00 14.75 -0.97
N ARG A 41 3.75 15.84 -0.71
CA ARG A 41 5.18 15.92 -1.03
C ARG A 41 5.99 14.84 -0.33
N GLN A 42 5.78 14.64 0.98
CA GLN A 42 6.54 13.68 1.77
C GLN A 42 6.15 12.22 1.47
N SER A 43 4.96 12.00 0.96
CA SER A 43 4.49 10.68 0.49
C SER A 43 4.91 10.36 -0.94
N SER A 44 5.57 11.30 -1.64
CA SER A 44 6.06 11.06 -2.99
C SER A 44 7.26 10.12 -3.00
N ARG A 45 7.38 9.32 -4.07
CA ARG A 45 8.51 8.41 -4.25
C ARG A 45 9.84 9.18 -4.32
N ASP A 46 9.86 10.34 -4.98
CA ASP A 46 11.07 11.15 -5.13
C ASP A 46 11.55 11.68 -3.78
N TYR A 47 10.63 12.11 -2.92
CA TYR A 47 10.97 12.50 -1.55
C TYR A 47 11.52 11.31 -0.76
N MET A 48 10.88 10.14 -0.84
CA MET A 48 11.34 8.94 -0.15
C MET A 48 12.72 8.48 -0.65
N LEU A 49 13.02 8.61 -1.94
CA LEU A 49 14.34 8.33 -2.49
C LEU A 49 15.41 9.32 -1.99
N ALA A 50 15.08 10.61 -1.99
CA ALA A 50 15.99 11.66 -1.49
C ALA A 50 16.29 11.51 0.01
N HIS A 51 15.37 10.90 0.76
CA HIS A 51 15.46 10.69 2.21
C HIS A 51 15.50 9.19 2.58
N ALA A 52 16.11 8.37 1.73
CA ALA A 52 16.06 6.90 1.83
C ALA A 52 16.47 6.36 3.22
N SER A 53 17.37 7.04 3.91
CA SER A 53 17.80 6.66 5.28
C SER A 53 16.69 6.75 6.32
N HIS A 54 15.63 7.53 6.07
CA HIS A 54 14.47 7.62 6.98
C HIS A 54 13.44 6.50 6.71
N PHE A 55 13.53 5.84 5.57
CA PHE A 55 12.60 4.79 5.12
C PHE A 55 13.24 3.41 5.07
N ASP A 56 14.41 3.24 5.71
CA ASP A 56 15.08 1.96 5.81
C ASP A 56 14.78 1.24 7.14
N GLU A 57 15.07 -0.04 7.17
CA GLU A 57 14.91 -0.86 8.37
C GLU A 57 16.20 -1.03 9.18
N ARG A 58 17.24 -0.23 8.93
CA ARG A 58 18.54 -0.41 9.56
C ARG A 58 18.46 -0.39 11.09
N GLY A 59 17.62 0.49 11.64
CA GLY A 59 17.41 0.56 13.09
C GLY A 59 16.81 -0.73 13.66
N VAL A 60 15.75 -1.24 13.03
CA VAL A 60 15.08 -2.47 13.45
C VAL A 60 15.99 -3.68 13.24
N ARG A 61 16.72 -3.74 12.12
CA ARG A 61 17.65 -4.85 11.84
C ARG A 61 18.83 -4.88 12.80
N ARG A 62 19.39 -3.74 13.21
CA ARG A 62 20.43 -3.69 14.25
C ARG A 62 19.94 -4.22 15.60
N LEU A 63 18.69 -3.92 15.96
CA LEU A 63 18.08 -4.48 17.16
C LEU A 63 17.90 -6.00 17.02
N ALA A 64 17.39 -6.46 15.87
CA ALA A 64 17.22 -7.88 15.60
C ALA A 64 18.57 -8.65 15.60
N GLU A 65 19.64 -8.07 15.05
CA GLU A 65 20.98 -8.65 15.11
C GLU A 65 21.46 -8.79 16.56
N LYS A 66 21.29 -7.74 17.36
CA LYS A 66 21.71 -7.71 18.75
C LYS A 66 20.90 -8.68 19.63
N ASP A 67 19.58 -8.74 19.43
CA ASP A 67 18.68 -9.45 20.34
C ASP A 67 18.40 -10.90 19.90
N ILE A 68 18.48 -11.18 18.58
CA ILE A 68 18.13 -12.49 18.00
C ILE A 68 19.31 -13.13 17.23
N GLY A 69 20.43 -12.44 17.09
CA GLY A 69 21.62 -12.97 16.42
C GLY A 69 21.45 -13.13 14.89
N LEU A 70 20.49 -12.47 14.26
CA LEU A 70 20.31 -12.51 12.81
C LEU A 70 21.36 -11.61 12.14
N PRO A 71 22.03 -12.08 11.06
CA PRO A 71 23.06 -11.30 10.40
C PRO A 71 22.50 -9.99 9.82
N PHE A 72 23.22 -8.90 10.04
CA PHE A 72 22.89 -7.61 9.47
C PHE A 72 23.10 -7.63 7.97
N SER A 73 22.02 -7.39 7.20
CA SER A 73 22.09 -7.18 5.75
C SER A 73 22.08 -5.67 5.47
N SER A 74 23.05 -5.20 4.70
CA SER A 74 23.11 -3.80 4.26
C SER A 74 21.97 -3.41 3.31
N ASP A 75 21.34 -4.37 2.64
CA ASP A 75 20.26 -4.16 1.67
C ASP A 75 18.90 -3.98 2.35
N ALA A 76 18.81 -2.97 3.20
CA ALA A 76 17.57 -2.65 3.92
C ALA A 76 16.73 -1.57 3.24
N MET A 77 17.13 -1.10 2.05
CA MET A 77 16.41 -0.05 1.33
C MET A 77 15.06 -0.55 0.83
N LYS A 78 13.99 0.02 1.35
CA LYS A 78 12.61 -0.26 0.89
C LYS A 78 12.23 0.52 -0.38
N VAL A 79 12.87 1.64 -0.63
CA VAL A 79 12.59 2.47 -1.80
C VAL A 79 13.70 2.27 -2.82
N THR A 80 13.40 1.60 -3.93
CA THR A 80 14.35 1.29 -5.00
C THR A 80 14.23 2.28 -6.16
N GLN A 81 15.35 2.58 -6.82
CA GLN A 81 15.37 3.34 -8.06
C GLN A 81 14.93 2.44 -9.21
N GLY A 82 13.67 2.61 -9.63
CA GLY A 82 13.14 1.91 -10.79
C GLY A 82 12.84 0.43 -10.52
N ALA A 83 11.59 0.07 -10.53
CA ALA A 83 11.22 -1.31 -10.73
C ALA A 83 11.40 -1.59 -12.23
N ASP A 84 12.31 -2.48 -12.57
CA ASP A 84 12.27 -3.18 -13.84
C ASP A 84 10.94 -3.94 -13.86
N LYS A 85 9.94 -3.37 -14.52
CA LYS A 85 8.58 -3.93 -14.56
C LYS A 85 8.56 -5.33 -15.16
N ASP A 86 9.55 -5.65 -15.98
CA ASP A 86 9.66 -6.96 -16.64
C ASP A 86 10.32 -8.00 -15.73
N ARG A 87 11.13 -7.58 -14.76
CA ARG A 87 11.81 -8.48 -13.82
C ARG A 87 10.84 -9.25 -12.90
N TYR A 88 9.66 -8.72 -12.68
CA TYR A 88 8.65 -9.29 -11.77
C TYR A 88 7.37 -9.73 -12.52
N ARG A 89 7.46 -10.00 -13.82
CA ARG A 89 6.33 -10.60 -14.52
C ARG A 89 6.17 -12.05 -14.07
N PRO A 90 5.06 -12.38 -13.40
CA PRO A 90 4.82 -13.77 -13.02
C PRO A 90 4.63 -14.64 -14.26
N SER A 91 5.05 -15.89 -14.19
CA SER A 91 4.80 -16.83 -15.27
C SER A 91 3.29 -17.12 -15.42
N PRO A 92 2.84 -17.59 -16.61
CA PRO A 92 1.44 -17.96 -16.81
C PRO A 92 0.92 -18.96 -15.78
N GLU A 93 1.75 -19.90 -15.33
CA GLU A 93 1.39 -20.91 -14.33
C GLU A 93 1.14 -20.25 -12.96
N VAL A 94 1.96 -19.27 -12.60
CA VAL A 94 1.78 -18.49 -11.36
C VAL A 94 0.49 -17.68 -11.42
N ILE A 95 0.20 -17.05 -12.57
CA ILE A 95 -1.05 -16.31 -12.77
C ILE A 95 -2.25 -17.27 -12.61
N ALA A 96 -2.23 -18.42 -13.29
CA ALA A 96 -3.30 -19.41 -13.20
C ALA A 96 -3.50 -19.93 -11.78
N ALA A 97 -2.43 -20.11 -11.01
CA ALA A 97 -2.51 -20.51 -9.61
C ALA A 97 -3.17 -19.43 -8.74
N PHE A 98 -2.83 -18.15 -8.93
CA PHE A 98 -3.49 -17.03 -8.25
C PHE A 98 -4.98 -16.97 -8.61
N ASP A 99 -5.34 -17.11 -9.88
CA ASP A 99 -6.74 -17.11 -10.33
C ASP A 99 -7.54 -18.26 -9.69
N ALA A 100 -6.95 -19.44 -9.59
CA ALA A 100 -7.59 -20.59 -8.93
C ALA A 100 -7.84 -20.31 -7.44
N VAL A 101 -6.86 -19.75 -6.75
CA VAL A 101 -7.00 -19.35 -5.34
C VAL A 101 -8.04 -18.24 -5.19
N TRP A 102 -8.05 -17.23 -6.07
CA TRP A 102 -9.05 -16.18 -6.05
C TRP A 102 -10.47 -16.77 -6.15
N ARG A 103 -10.72 -17.59 -7.16
CA ARG A 103 -12.05 -18.25 -7.36
C ARG A 103 -12.48 -19.04 -6.14
N SER A 104 -11.59 -19.83 -5.55
CA SER A 104 -11.93 -20.71 -4.43
C SER A 104 -12.06 -19.98 -3.10
N GLN A 105 -11.32 -18.91 -2.86
CA GLN A 105 -11.26 -18.24 -1.56
C GLN A 105 -12.01 -16.91 -1.51
N VAL A 106 -12.09 -16.19 -2.63
CA VAL A 106 -12.69 -14.86 -2.68
C VAL A 106 -14.02 -14.89 -3.41
N GLU A 107 -14.04 -15.30 -4.68
CA GLU A 107 -15.24 -15.26 -5.52
C GLU A 107 -16.39 -16.08 -4.94
N LEU A 108 -16.15 -17.30 -4.48
CA LEU A 108 -17.17 -18.16 -3.85
C LEU A 108 -17.81 -17.53 -2.61
N ARG A 109 -17.09 -16.68 -1.89
CA ARG A 109 -17.56 -16.06 -0.64
C ARG A 109 -18.18 -14.69 -0.82
N THR A 110 -17.73 -13.94 -1.82
CA THR A 110 -18.05 -12.53 -2.00
C THR A 110 -18.81 -12.24 -3.30
N GLY A 111 -18.77 -13.14 -4.27
CA GLY A 111 -19.27 -12.91 -5.62
C GLY A 111 -18.38 -12.01 -6.48
N LEU A 112 -17.18 -11.64 -6.00
CA LEU A 112 -16.27 -10.75 -6.72
C LEU A 112 -15.34 -11.56 -7.61
N SER A 113 -15.48 -11.41 -8.93
CA SER A 113 -14.77 -12.22 -9.93
C SER A 113 -13.26 -11.99 -9.98
N ASP A 114 -12.83 -10.77 -9.63
CA ASP A 114 -11.44 -10.35 -9.74
C ASP A 114 -11.12 -9.15 -8.85
N TYR A 115 -9.85 -8.71 -8.88
CA TYR A 115 -9.40 -7.58 -8.09
C TYR A 115 -10.04 -6.23 -8.49
N ASP A 116 -10.39 -6.04 -9.76
CA ASP A 116 -11.02 -4.80 -10.21
C ASP A 116 -12.51 -4.75 -9.76
N ALA A 117 -13.20 -5.89 -9.72
CA ALA A 117 -14.52 -6.00 -9.11
C ALA A 117 -14.47 -5.67 -7.61
N LEU A 118 -13.43 -6.12 -6.89
CA LEU A 118 -13.20 -5.75 -5.49
C LEU A 118 -12.99 -4.23 -5.34
N ARG A 119 -12.17 -3.61 -6.19
CA ARG A 119 -11.94 -2.16 -6.16
C ARG A 119 -13.23 -1.38 -6.35
N GLN A 120 -14.06 -1.79 -7.31
CA GLN A 120 -15.35 -1.16 -7.56
C GLN A 120 -16.29 -1.28 -6.37
N ALA A 121 -16.37 -2.46 -5.76
CA ALA A 121 -17.20 -2.68 -4.59
C ALA A 121 -16.78 -1.79 -3.40
N VAL A 122 -15.48 -1.64 -3.16
CA VAL A 122 -14.96 -0.74 -2.11
C VAL A 122 -15.28 0.72 -2.41
N ARG A 123 -15.12 1.18 -3.65
CA ARG A 123 -15.46 2.56 -4.07
C ARG A 123 -16.94 2.88 -3.87
N LEU A 124 -17.82 1.93 -4.20
CA LEU A 124 -19.26 2.09 -4.00
C LEU A 124 -19.63 2.17 -2.51
N GLN A 125 -18.98 1.36 -1.66
CA GLN A 125 -19.16 1.41 -0.22
C GLN A 125 -18.74 2.74 0.39
N ASP A 126 -17.61 3.27 -0.03
CA ASP A 126 -17.10 4.58 0.40
C ASP A 126 -18.05 5.71 0.03
N SER A 127 -18.61 5.68 -1.19
CA SER A 127 -19.54 6.69 -1.67
C SER A 127 -20.89 6.67 -0.94
N ALA A 128 -21.30 5.53 -0.42
CA ALA A 128 -22.54 5.40 0.36
C ALA A 128 -22.40 5.88 1.82
N LEU A 129 -21.18 6.11 2.29
CA LEU A 129 -20.84 6.52 3.65
C LEU A 129 -20.42 8.01 3.75
N ALA A 130 -20.29 8.70 2.61
CA ALA A 130 -19.92 10.11 2.51
C ALA A 130 -21.16 11.02 2.55
#